data_671d781b69d5e86e4f353f7adc9c73f9
#
_entry.id   671d781b69d5e86e4f353f7adc9c73f9
#
_cell.length_a   1.000
_cell.length_b   1.000
_cell.length_c   1.000
_cell.angle_alpha   90.00
_cell.angle_beta   90.00
_cell.angle_gamma   90.00
#
_symmetry.space_group_name_H-M   'P 1'
#
loop_
_entity.id
_entity.type
_entity.pdbx_description
1 polymer ?
#
loop_
_entity_poly.entity_id
_entity_poly.type
_entity_poly.pdbx_seq_one_letter_code
_entity_poly.pdbx_strand_id
1 'polypeptide(L)'
;MQKCVGGVMTVALWASMVQADISENTTWPDSAVSGKTIQLASADVAVSIRPVPRPAVEALRVSAAVSARFQAWLGAFQERAKQQGISERTLNRVFPDMIFDEDILKKDRNQAEFSKPIWEYLDSAVSDTRVSNGRAAMQRHRQVLQQIEAEYGVEKEVVTAIWGLETSFGSYRGSNRTLSSLATLAFDARRAQFFETQLIAALRIVQAGDVSAKNMLGSWAGAMGHTQFMPTSYLDHAVDFDGDGRRDIWSDDPTDALASAASYLARHGWKKGQPWGVEVRLPEGFDYATAKRDYTLLPSEWAARGVVGRDGKPVPDHGQAAILLPAGGQGVALMIFDNFSVIEAYNGADAYVIGIGHLSDRLAGGAPFQSNWPRGERALSFTEKKELQTRLTDAGFDTKGIDGRTGPNTINAVRAYQLAQGLVPDGYPTATLLERLR
;
A
#
# COMPACT_ATOMS: atom_id res chain seq x y z
N MET A 1 -32.83 16.94 7.51
CA MET A 1 -32.18 15.65 7.23
C MET A 1 -30.71 15.95 6.96
N GLN A 2 -29.91 15.85 8.00
CA GLN A 2 -28.49 16.20 7.99
C GLN A 2 -27.71 14.96 7.57
N LYS A 3 -27.07 15.01 6.40
CA LYS A 3 -26.15 13.95 5.95
C LYS A 3 -24.82 14.10 6.70
N CYS A 4 -24.55 13.20 7.62
CA CYS A 4 -23.22 13.05 8.18
C CYS A 4 -22.30 12.49 7.09
N VAL A 5 -21.40 13.33 6.58
CA VAL A 5 -20.25 12.91 5.77
C VAL A 5 -19.19 12.46 6.75
N GLY A 6 -19.14 11.15 7.04
CA GLY A 6 -18.04 10.52 7.74
C GLY A 6 -16.86 10.39 6.78
N GLY A 7 -15.88 11.28 6.90
CA GLY A 7 -14.61 11.15 6.21
C GLY A 7 -13.85 9.92 6.73
N VAL A 8 -13.85 8.85 5.97
CA VAL A 8 -12.99 7.69 6.19
C VAL A 8 -11.56 8.13 5.82
N MET A 9 -10.76 8.37 6.84
CA MET A 9 -9.33 8.68 6.68
C MET A 9 -8.61 7.38 6.31
N THR A 10 -8.44 7.16 5.01
CA THR A 10 -7.78 5.98 4.46
C THR A 10 -6.30 6.02 4.83
N VAL A 11 -5.87 5.12 5.69
CA VAL A 11 -4.46 4.91 6.03
C VAL A 11 -3.86 4.05 4.94
N ALA A 12 -3.08 4.64 4.06
CA ALA A 12 -2.27 3.90 3.09
C ALA A 12 -1.23 3.07 3.84
N LEU A 13 -1.54 1.80 4.05
CA LEU A 13 -0.61 0.80 4.57
C LEU A 13 0.21 0.26 3.40
N TRP A 14 1.37 0.86 3.16
CA TRP A 14 2.37 0.27 2.29
C TRP A 14 2.94 -0.95 3.02
N ALA A 15 2.55 -2.14 2.59
CA ALA A 15 3.29 -3.34 2.92
C ALA A 15 4.66 -3.22 2.22
N SER A 16 5.69 -2.89 3.00
CA SER A 16 7.06 -2.90 2.51
C SER A 16 7.41 -4.34 2.16
N MET A 17 7.46 -4.67 0.86
CA MET A 17 8.14 -5.88 0.42
C MET A 17 9.61 -5.73 0.78
N VAL A 18 10.03 -6.39 1.85
CA VAL A 18 11.42 -6.74 2.05
C VAL A 18 11.70 -7.83 1.03
N GLN A 19 12.30 -7.45 -0.08
CA GLN A 19 12.92 -8.38 -1.01
C GLN A 19 14.12 -8.95 -0.29
N ALA A 20 14.02 -10.20 0.16
CA ALA A 20 15.18 -10.98 0.54
C ALA A 20 15.92 -11.31 -0.76
N ASP A 21 17.06 -10.66 -0.99
CA ASP A 21 18.03 -11.10 -1.96
C ASP A 21 18.47 -12.52 -1.61
N ILE A 22 17.99 -13.48 -2.37
CA ILE A 22 18.57 -14.82 -2.39
C ILE A 22 19.83 -14.68 -3.25
N SER A 23 20.97 -14.54 -2.58
CA SER A 23 22.27 -14.66 -3.24
C SER A 23 22.40 -16.07 -3.78
N GLU A 24 22.35 -16.21 -5.08
CA GLU A 24 22.73 -17.41 -5.78
C GLU A 24 24.23 -17.71 -5.52
N ASN A 25 24.51 -18.92 -5.15
CA ASN A 25 25.81 -19.54 -5.04
C ASN A 25 26.58 -19.38 -6.36
N THR A 26 27.49 -18.42 -6.43
CA THR A 26 28.50 -18.36 -7.49
C THR A 26 29.76 -19.03 -6.98
N THR A 27 30.01 -20.23 -7.44
CA THR A 27 31.27 -20.94 -7.27
C THR A 27 32.38 -20.21 -8.02
N TRP A 28 33.41 -19.76 -7.31
CA TRP A 28 34.62 -19.22 -7.88
C TRP A 28 35.60 -20.35 -8.23
N PRO A 29 36.27 -20.30 -9.38
CA PRO A 29 37.32 -21.28 -9.68
C PRO A 29 38.62 -20.92 -8.94
N ASP A 30 39.26 -21.94 -8.39
CA ASP A 30 40.61 -21.91 -7.84
C ASP A 30 41.61 -21.39 -8.87
N SER A 31 42.27 -20.28 -8.55
CA SER A 31 43.49 -19.86 -9.25
C SER A 31 44.59 -19.67 -8.24
N ALA A 32 45.54 -20.60 -8.24
CA ALA A 32 46.77 -20.54 -7.51
C ALA A 32 47.62 -19.32 -7.96
N VAL A 33 47.98 -18.44 -7.05
CA VAL A 33 49.03 -17.45 -7.25
C VAL A 33 50.05 -17.55 -6.14
N SER A 34 51.26 -17.85 -6.62
CA SER A 34 52.55 -17.96 -5.99
C SER A 34 52.91 -16.84 -5.00
N GLY A 35 53.53 -17.25 -3.89
CA GLY A 35 53.94 -16.36 -2.81
C GLY A 35 54.95 -15.29 -3.16
N LYS A 36 54.78 -14.15 -2.58
CA LYS A 36 55.82 -13.19 -2.22
C LYS A 36 55.59 -12.72 -0.80
N THR A 37 56.49 -13.14 0.09
CA THR A 37 56.53 -12.65 1.47
C THR A 37 56.93 -11.19 1.49
N ILE A 38 56.06 -10.31 1.90
CA ILE A 38 56.37 -8.91 2.21
C ILE A 38 56.54 -8.81 3.72
N GLN A 39 57.78 -8.58 4.15
CA GLN A 39 58.08 -8.24 5.54
C GLN A 39 57.59 -6.84 5.84
N LEU A 40 56.54 -6.72 6.65
CA LEU A 40 56.07 -5.44 7.21
C LEU A 40 56.87 -5.13 8.47
N ALA A 41 57.50 -3.98 8.47
CA ALA A 41 58.16 -3.43 9.65
C ALA A 41 57.14 -3.16 10.74
N SER A 42 57.47 -3.53 11.98
CA SER A 42 56.67 -3.28 13.18
C SER A 42 56.57 -1.77 13.42
N ALA A 43 55.43 -1.18 13.13
CA ALA A 43 55.05 0.12 13.66
C ALA A 43 54.33 -0.08 15.00
N ASP A 44 54.79 0.64 16.01
CA ASP A 44 54.16 0.67 17.37
C ASP A 44 52.66 0.95 17.21
N VAL A 45 51.84 -0.03 17.57
CA VAL A 45 50.38 0.14 17.62
C VAL A 45 50.08 0.96 18.85
N ALA A 46 49.75 2.23 18.68
CA ALA A 46 49.16 3.05 19.70
C ALA A 46 47.90 2.34 20.22
N VAL A 47 47.85 2.15 21.54
CA VAL A 47 46.74 1.51 22.24
C VAL A 47 45.45 2.24 21.85
N SER A 48 44.61 1.62 21.04
CA SER A 48 43.26 2.09 20.76
C SER A 48 42.49 2.12 22.07
N ILE A 49 42.10 3.31 22.52
CA ILE A 49 41.16 3.46 23.64
C ILE A 49 39.87 2.83 23.21
N ARG A 50 39.57 1.61 23.69
CA ARG A 50 38.29 0.98 23.48
C ARG A 50 37.20 1.94 23.91
N PRO A 51 36.17 2.20 23.09
CA PRO A 51 35.01 2.95 23.56
C PRO A 51 34.48 2.25 24.82
N VAL A 52 34.38 2.96 25.90
CA VAL A 52 33.73 2.44 27.11
C VAL A 52 32.33 2.04 26.72
N PRO A 53 31.89 0.78 26.93
CA PRO A 53 30.54 0.40 26.62
C PRO A 53 29.61 1.34 27.39
N ARG A 54 28.71 2.02 26.64
CA ARG A 54 27.61 2.76 27.29
C ARG A 54 26.90 1.77 28.22
N PRO A 55 26.62 2.14 29.46
CA PRO A 55 26.17 1.17 30.44
C PRO A 55 24.87 0.53 29.98
N ALA A 56 24.90 -0.78 29.74
CA ALA A 56 23.73 -1.62 29.43
C ALA A 56 22.59 -1.42 30.47
N VAL A 57 22.90 -0.93 31.64
CA VAL A 57 22.01 -0.59 32.76
C VAL A 57 21.00 0.53 32.42
N GLU A 58 21.37 1.55 31.63
CA GLU A 58 20.47 2.66 31.31
C GLU A 58 19.46 2.26 30.23
N ALA A 59 19.89 1.51 29.20
CA ALA A 59 19.00 0.94 28.21
C ALA A 59 18.01 -0.06 28.83
N LEU A 60 18.46 -0.90 29.78
CA LEU A 60 17.61 -1.82 30.54
C LEU A 60 16.59 -1.06 31.43
N ARG A 61 16.97 0.07 32.05
CA ARG A 61 16.04 0.87 32.85
C ARG A 61 14.98 1.58 32.02
N VAL A 62 15.35 2.10 30.86
CA VAL A 62 14.40 2.74 29.91
C VAL A 62 13.42 1.68 29.38
N SER A 63 13.89 0.50 29.00
CA SER A 63 13.05 -0.61 28.56
C SER A 63 12.09 -1.09 29.66
N ALA A 64 12.55 -1.18 30.91
CA ALA A 64 11.70 -1.56 32.05
C ALA A 64 10.61 -0.52 32.34
N ALA A 65 10.94 0.77 32.26
CA ALA A 65 9.98 1.86 32.47
C ALA A 65 8.92 1.89 31.37
N VAL A 66 9.30 1.68 30.10
CA VAL A 66 8.36 1.59 28.99
C VAL A 66 7.45 0.37 29.14
N SER A 67 8.01 -0.78 29.51
CA SER A 67 7.24 -2.01 29.77
C SER A 67 6.22 -1.79 30.89
N ALA A 68 6.59 -1.16 32.01
CA ALA A 68 5.67 -0.86 33.11
C ALA A 68 4.53 0.08 32.67
N ARG A 69 4.84 1.11 31.87
CA ARG A 69 3.83 2.02 31.32
C ARG A 69 2.89 1.29 30.34
N PHE A 70 3.41 0.40 29.51
CA PHE A 70 2.60 -0.41 28.61
C PHE A 70 1.67 -1.34 29.40
N GLN A 71 2.13 -1.99 30.47
CA GLN A 71 1.29 -2.82 31.33
C GLN A 71 0.18 -2.02 32.02
N ALA A 72 0.49 -0.82 32.50
CA ALA A 72 -0.51 0.07 33.09
C ALA A 72 -1.57 0.49 32.03
N TRP A 73 -1.12 0.79 30.80
CA TRP A 73 -2.03 1.09 29.69
C TRP A 73 -2.89 -0.12 29.31
N LEU A 74 -2.31 -1.34 29.24
CA LEU A 74 -3.07 -2.58 29.00
C LEU A 74 -4.16 -2.80 30.06
N GLY A 75 -3.88 -2.57 31.34
CA GLY A 75 -4.88 -2.65 32.41
C GLY A 75 -6.05 -1.69 32.18
N ALA A 76 -5.75 -0.42 31.85
CA ALA A 76 -6.78 0.55 31.52
C ALA A 76 -7.53 0.21 30.20
N PHE A 77 -6.85 -0.33 29.22
CA PHE A 77 -7.46 -0.79 27.96
C PHE A 77 -8.39 -1.99 28.21
N GLN A 78 -8.01 -2.90 29.10
CA GLN A 78 -8.85 -4.07 29.45
C GLN A 78 -10.24 -3.66 29.91
N GLU A 79 -10.35 -2.62 30.73
CA GLU A 79 -11.65 -2.11 31.19
C GLU A 79 -12.45 -1.50 30.05
N ARG A 80 -11.82 -0.76 29.13
CA ARG A 80 -12.49 -0.25 27.93
C ARG A 80 -12.96 -1.38 27.00
N ALA A 81 -12.16 -2.44 26.87
CA ALA A 81 -12.52 -3.61 26.06
C ALA A 81 -13.74 -4.34 26.63
N LYS A 82 -13.84 -4.51 27.96
CA LYS A 82 -15.03 -5.04 28.63
C LYS A 82 -16.27 -4.21 28.32
N GLN A 83 -16.18 -2.90 28.43
CA GLN A 83 -17.27 -1.98 28.10
C GLN A 83 -17.74 -2.09 26.64
N GLN A 84 -16.86 -2.55 25.76
CA GLN A 84 -17.15 -2.80 24.34
C GLN A 84 -17.58 -4.26 24.05
N GLY A 85 -17.87 -5.06 25.08
CA GLY A 85 -18.43 -6.40 24.96
C GLY A 85 -17.39 -7.52 24.79
N ILE A 86 -16.11 -7.26 25.07
CA ILE A 86 -15.11 -8.33 25.13
C ILE A 86 -15.25 -9.07 26.46
N SER A 87 -15.47 -10.38 26.41
CA SER A 87 -15.66 -11.21 27.58
C SER A 87 -14.39 -11.35 28.42
N GLU A 88 -14.53 -11.47 29.73
CA GLU A 88 -13.41 -11.74 30.65
C GLU A 88 -12.64 -12.99 30.26
N ARG A 89 -13.34 -14.03 29.79
CA ARG A 89 -12.71 -15.26 29.30
C ARG A 89 -11.72 -14.96 28.14
N THR A 90 -12.10 -14.11 27.20
CA THR A 90 -11.25 -13.72 26.07
C THR A 90 -10.07 -12.89 26.57
N LEU A 91 -10.32 -11.88 27.42
CA LEU A 91 -9.29 -11.03 27.98
C LEU A 91 -8.25 -11.83 28.77
N ASN A 92 -8.69 -12.68 29.69
CA ASN A 92 -7.79 -13.52 30.50
C ASN A 92 -6.94 -14.48 29.66
N ARG A 93 -7.44 -14.91 28.50
CA ARG A 93 -6.70 -15.79 27.58
C ARG A 93 -5.68 -15.02 26.73
N VAL A 94 -5.94 -13.76 26.38
CA VAL A 94 -5.17 -13.00 25.39
C VAL A 94 -4.13 -12.08 26.02
N PHE A 95 -4.50 -11.37 27.08
CA PHE A 95 -3.70 -10.30 27.65
C PHE A 95 -2.34 -10.72 28.23
N PRO A 96 -2.21 -11.91 28.87
CA PRO A 96 -0.90 -12.37 29.35
C PRO A 96 0.18 -12.48 28.28
N ASP A 97 -0.20 -12.71 27.04
CA ASP A 97 0.69 -12.89 25.89
C ASP A 97 0.92 -11.59 25.09
N MET A 98 0.28 -10.47 25.47
CA MET A 98 0.49 -9.17 24.83
C MET A 98 1.79 -8.55 25.29
N ILE A 99 2.68 -8.32 24.34
CA ILE A 99 4.00 -7.70 24.58
C ILE A 99 4.12 -6.39 23.83
N PHE A 100 4.88 -5.45 24.44
CA PHE A 100 5.35 -4.26 23.74
C PHE A 100 6.49 -4.60 22.78
N ASP A 101 6.40 -4.13 21.55
CA ASP A 101 7.41 -4.38 20.53
C ASP A 101 7.90 -3.05 19.94
N GLU A 102 9.10 -2.66 20.33
CA GLU A 102 9.74 -1.40 19.91
C GLU A 102 10.05 -1.37 18.40
N ASP A 103 10.31 -2.53 17.78
CA ASP A 103 10.63 -2.60 16.36
C ASP A 103 9.41 -2.27 15.49
N ILE A 104 8.22 -2.49 15.99
CA ILE A 104 6.98 -2.04 15.35
C ILE A 104 6.92 -0.52 15.26
N LEU A 105 7.29 0.18 16.35
CA LEU A 105 7.34 1.65 16.35
C LEU A 105 8.40 2.19 15.39
N LYS A 106 9.56 1.54 15.31
CA LYS A 106 10.60 1.91 14.33
C LYS A 106 10.07 1.78 12.90
N LYS A 107 9.39 0.68 12.58
CA LYS A 107 8.77 0.48 11.26
C LYS A 107 7.69 1.52 10.96
N ASP A 108 6.85 1.87 11.94
CA ASP A 108 5.80 2.88 11.78
C ASP A 108 6.36 4.29 11.51
N ARG A 109 7.50 4.63 12.13
CA ARG A 109 8.16 5.94 11.95
C ARG A 109 8.94 6.04 10.64
N ASN A 110 9.50 4.92 10.16
CA ASN A 110 10.32 4.89 8.94
C ASN A 110 9.50 4.84 7.63
N GLN A 111 8.18 4.73 7.68
CA GLN A 111 7.33 4.69 6.48
C GLN A 111 7.28 6.00 5.68
N ALA A 112 7.63 7.13 6.30
CA ALA A 112 7.42 8.45 5.71
C ALA A 112 8.47 8.88 4.67
N GLU A 113 9.61 8.17 4.54
CA GLU A 113 10.77 8.69 3.81
C GLU A 113 10.96 8.17 2.38
N PHE A 114 10.30 7.10 1.97
CA PHE A 114 10.51 6.51 0.65
C PHE A 114 9.22 6.52 -0.19
N SER A 115 9.00 7.59 -0.93
CA SER A 115 8.05 7.58 -2.04
C SER A 115 8.81 7.20 -3.32
N LYS A 116 8.69 5.93 -3.76
CA LYS A 116 9.17 5.52 -5.08
C LYS A 116 8.30 6.15 -6.16
N PRO A 117 8.86 6.51 -7.32
CA PRO A 117 8.06 6.85 -8.49
C PRO A 117 7.11 5.70 -8.83
N ILE A 118 5.96 6.02 -9.42
CA ILE A 118 4.94 5.01 -9.73
C ILE A 118 5.46 3.89 -10.64
N TRP A 119 6.32 4.21 -11.59
CA TRP A 119 6.89 3.20 -12.52
C TRP A 119 7.80 2.20 -11.81
N GLU A 120 8.58 2.62 -10.81
CA GLU A 120 9.39 1.69 -10.02
C GLU A 120 8.51 0.76 -9.17
N TYR A 121 7.40 1.27 -8.65
CA TYR A 121 6.43 0.43 -7.98
C TYR A 121 5.82 -0.59 -8.94
N LEU A 122 5.36 -0.16 -10.12
CA LEU A 122 4.74 -1.01 -11.12
C LEU A 122 5.70 -2.05 -11.69
N ASP A 123 6.99 -1.74 -11.85
CA ASP A 123 8.00 -2.69 -12.29
C ASP A 123 8.07 -3.93 -11.39
N SER A 124 7.87 -3.75 -10.07
CA SER A 124 7.81 -4.87 -9.12
C SER A 124 6.38 -5.44 -8.98
N ALA A 125 5.37 -4.57 -8.95
CA ALA A 125 3.98 -4.96 -8.75
C ALA A 125 3.40 -5.76 -9.91
N VAL A 126 3.87 -5.50 -11.14
CA VAL A 126 3.37 -6.13 -12.38
C VAL A 126 4.50 -6.80 -13.16
N SER A 127 5.53 -7.29 -12.45
CA SER A 127 6.65 -8.01 -13.07
C SER A 127 6.16 -9.29 -13.76
N ASP A 128 6.88 -9.71 -14.82
CA ASP A 128 6.56 -10.95 -15.55
C ASP A 128 6.57 -12.18 -14.63
N THR A 129 7.45 -12.20 -13.63
CA THR A 129 7.46 -13.24 -12.60
C THR A 129 6.15 -13.24 -11.80
N ARG A 130 5.65 -12.07 -11.37
CA ARG A 130 4.37 -11.99 -10.64
C ARG A 130 3.18 -12.38 -11.52
N VAL A 131 3.18 -11.97 -12.78
CA VAL A 131 2.16 -12.38 -13.76
C VAL A 131 2.17 -13.90 -13.95
N SER A 132 3.34 -14.50 -14.13
CA SER A 132 3.49 -15.95 -14.26
C SER A 132 3.01 -16.70 -13.02
N ASN A 133 3.43 -16.26 -11.83
CA ASN A 133 3.00 -16.85 -10.56
C ASN A 133 1.49 -16.70 -10.35
N GLY A 134 0.91 -15.56 -10.72
CA GLY A 134 -0.52 -15.31 -10.64
C GLY A 134 -1.33 -16.22 -11.54
N ARG A 135 -0.90 -16.42 -12.78
CA ARG A 135 -1.54 -17.38 -13.70
C ARG A 135 -1.47 -18.82 -13.17
N ALA A 136 -0.33 -19.19 -12.58
CA ALA A 136 -0.19 -20.51 -11.94
C ALA A 136 -1.10 -20.64 -10.71
N ALA A 137 -1.25 -19.59 -9.88
CA ALA A 137 -2.16 -19.55 -8.75
C ALA A 137 -3.63 -19.65 -9.21
N MET A 138 -4.03 -18.89 -10.24
CA MET A 138 -5.37 -18.97 -10.84
C MET A 138 -5.69 -20.39 -11.35
N GLN A 139 -4.72 -21.04 -11.98
CA GLN A 139 -4.92 -22.41 -12.47
C GLN A 139 -5.07 -23.40 -11.30
N ARG A 140 -4.27 -23.25 -10.25
CA ARG A 140 -4.33 -24.10 -9.05
C ARG A 140 -5.66 -23.98 -8.32
N HIS A 141 -6.17 -22.76 -8.19
CA HIS A 141 -7.40 -22.45 -7.47
C HIS A 141 -8.58 -22.17 -8.41
N ARG A 142 -8.53 -22.71 -9.64
CA ARG A 142 -9.48 -22.39 -10.71
C ARG A 142 -10.93 -22.58 -10.29
N GLN A 143 -11.25 -23.70 -9.65
CA GLN A 143 -12.63 -24.04 -9.32
C GLN A 143 -13.21 -23.05 -8.30
N VAL A 144 -12.49 -22.80 -7.19
CA VAL A 144 -12.94 -21.88 -6.15
C VAL A 144 -13.03 -20.45 -6.67
N LEU A 145 -12.07 -19.99 -7.48
CA LEU A 145 -12.11 -18.65 -8.07
C LEU A 145 -13.28 -18.46 -9.02
N GLN A 146 -13.68 -19.51 -9.78
CA GLN A 146 -14.89 -19.47 -10.62
C GLN A 146 -16.18 -19.39 -9.78
N GLN A 147 -16.24 -20.11 -8.66
CA GLN A 147 -17.38 -20.04 -7.74
C GLN A 147 -17.48 -18.66 -7.09
N ILE A 148 -16.35 -18.10 -6.63
CA ILE A 148 -16.27 -16.75 -6.06
C ILE A 148 -16.72 -15.70 -7.08
N GLU A 149 -16.24 -15.78 -8.33
CA GLU A 149 -16.63 -14.86 -9.39
C GLU A 149 -18.14 -14.98 -9.71
N ALA A 150 -18.69 -16.18 -9.67
CA ALA A 150 -20.12 -16.41 -9.91
C ALA A 150 -20.98 -15.81 -8.77
N GLU A 151 -20.53 -15.94 -7.51
CA GLU A 151 -21.25 -15.46 -6.34
C GLU A 151 -21.22 -13.94 -6.19
N TYR A 152 -20.00 -13.35 -6.32
CA TYR A 152 -19.81 -11.92 -6.00
C TYR A 152 -19.79 -11.01 -7.24
N GLY A 153 -19.74 -11.56 -8.44
CA GLY A 153 -19.67 -10.77 -9.68
C GLY A 153 -18.36 -9.98 -9.83
N VAL A 154 -17.29 -10.41 -9.17
CA VAL A 154 -15.94 -9.82 -9.27
C VAL A 154 -15.06 -10.77 -10.06
N GLU A 155 -14.40 -10.26 -11.08
CA GLU A 155 -13.54 -11.07 -11.94
C GLU A 155 -12.40 -11.72 -11.13
N LYS A 156 -12.17 -13.01 -11.36
CA LYS A 156 -11.14 -13.78 -10.65
C LYS A 156 -9.73 -13.21 -10.80
N GLU A 157 -9.47 -12.54 -11.92
CA GLU A 157 -8.19 -11.86 -12.18
C GLU A 157 -7.94 -10.73 -11.18
N VAL A 158 -8.97 -9.97 -10.82
CA VAL A 158 -8.88 -8.87 -9.85
C VAL A 158 -8.64 -9.41 -8.43
N VAL A 159 -9.40 -10.42 -8.03
CA VAL A 159 -9.22 -11.10 -6.72
C VAL A 159 -7.80 -11.68 -6.63
N THR A 160 -7.33 -12.32 -7.71
CA THR A 160 -5.96 -12.88 -7.76
C THR A 160 -4.90 -11.77 -7.75
N ALA A 161 -5.15 -10.62 -8.38
CA ALA A 161 -4.24 -9.48 -8.37
C ALA A 161 -4.07 -8.91 -6.95
N ILE A 162 -5.16 -8.75 -6.19
CA ILE A 162 -5.11 -8.37 -4.77
C ILE A 162 -4.27 -9.39 -3.98
N TRP A 163 -4.57 -10.68 -4.10
CA TRP A 163 -3.80 -11.73 -3.45
C TRP A 163 -2.31 -11.69 -3.80
N GLY A 164 -2.01 -11.42 -5.07
CA GLY A 164 -0.63 -11.29 -5.57
C GLY A 164 0.13 -10.10 -4.99
N LEU A 165 -0.50 -8.91 -4.90
CA LEU A 165 0.13 -7.72 -4.36
C LEU A 165 0.26 -7.79 -2.83
N GLU A 166 -0.76 -8.29 -2.14
CA GLU A 166 -0.78 -8.32 -0.68
C GLU A 166 0.21 -9.32 -0.09
N THR A 167 0.26 -10.54 -0.63
CA THR A 167 1.02 -11.63 0.02
C THR A 167 1.82 -12.50 -0.95
N SER A 168 2.04 -12.05 -2.19
CA SER A 168 2.66 -12.86 -3.25
C SER A 168 2.01 -14.24 -3.34
N PHE A 169 0.68 -14.24 -3.48
CA PHE A 169 -0.15 -15.45 -3.55
C PHE A 169 -0.03 -16.34 -2.31
N GLY A 170 -0.06 -15.71 -1.13
CA GLY A 170 -0.03 -16.39 0.18
C GLY A 170 1.36 -16.75 0.70
N SER A 171 2.43 -16.44 -0.04
CA SER A 171 3.79 -16.76 0.36
C SER A 171 4.29 -15.93 1.56
N TYR A 172 3.74 -14.72 1.77
CA TYR A 172 4.17 -13.78 2.82
C TYR A 172 2.97 -13.15 3.52
N ARG A 173 2.30 -13.89 4.40
CA ARG A 173 1.10 -13.44 5.13
C ARG A 173 1.42 -12.59 6.37
N GLY A 174 2.71 -12.39 6.66
CA GLY A 174 3.18 -11.74 7.88
C GLY A 174 3.37 -12.74 9.04
N SER A 175 4.29 -12.40 9.95
CA SER A 175 4.65 -13.23 11.10
C SER A 175 4.52 -12.51 12.44
N ASN A 176 4.09 -11.25 12.43
CA ASN A 176 3.91 -10.49 13.66
C ASN A 176 2.63 -10.94 14.38
N ARG A 177 2.68 -10.98 15.72
CA ARG A 177 1.49 -11.21 16.54
C ARG A 177 0.58 -9.99 16.44
N THR A 178 -0.50 -10.08 15.69
CA THR A 178 -1.40 -8.96 15.37
C THR A 178 -1.88 -8.21 16.61
N LEU A 179 -2.27 -8.91 17.66
CA LEU A 179 -2.74 -8.29 18.91
C LEU A 179 -1.65 -7.46 19.60
N SER A 180 -0.42 -7.97 19.70
CA SER A 180 0.73 -7.23 20.27
C SER A 180 1.11 -6.04 19.41
N SER A 181 1.09 -6.19 18.08
CA SER A 181 1.36 -5.11 17.12
C SER A 181 0.37 -3.97 17.28
N LEU A 182 -0.92 -4.27 17.30
CA LEU A 182 -1.99 -3.28 17.46
C LEU A 182 -1.95 -2.61 18.84
N ALA A 183 -1.69 -3.38 19.91
CA ALA A 183 -1.54 -2.83 21.25
C ALA A 183 -0.35 -1.87 21.35
N THR A 184 0.80 -2.21 20.75
CA THR A 184 1.98 -1.35 20.69
C THR A 184 1.69 -0.04 19.96
N LEU A 185 1.04 -0.10 18.81
CA LEU A 185 0.69 1.07 18.01
C LEU A 185 -0.40 1.93 18.67
N ALA A 186 -1.35 1.33 19.37
CA ALA A 186 -2.37 2.04 20.14
C ALA A 186 -1.74 2.77 21.36
N PHE A 187 -0.75 2.14 22.00
CA PHE A 187 -0.02 2.73 23.10
C PHE A 187 0.85 3.94 22.67
N ASP A 188 1.41 3.96 21.46
CA ASP A 188 2.32 5.05 20.98
C ASP A 188 1.63 6.40 20.75
N ALA A 189 0.34 6.53 20.94
CA ALA A 189 -0.45 7.76 20.86
C ALA A 189 -0.56 8.42 19.47
N ARG A 190 0.34 8.19 18.52
CA ARG A 190 0.33 8.87 17.19
C ARG A 190 -0.96 8.65 16.39
N ARG A 191 -1.51 7.44 16.46
CA ARG A 191 -2.79 7.03 15.86
C ARG A 191 -3.57 6.14 16.82
N ALA A 192 -3.52 6.46 18.11
CA ALA A 192 -4.01 5.62 19.19
C ALA A 192 -5.45 5.15 18.97
N GLN A 193 -6.37 6.07 18.69
CA GLN A 193 -7.78 5.75 18.50
C GLN A 193 -8.00 4.77 17.34
N PHE A 194 -7.31 4.95 16.22
CA PHE A 194 -7.40 4.04 15.08
C PHE A 194 -6.96 2.63 15.48
N PHE A 195 -5.76 2.50 16.06
CA PHE A 195 -5.24 1.19 16.42
C PHE A 195 -5.96 0.55 17.60
N GLU A 196 -6.52 1.32 18.53
CA GLU A 196 -7.39 0.81 19.58
C GLU A 196 -8.68 0.23 18.99
N THR A 197 -9.28 0.88 17.99
CA THR A 197 -10.43 0.35 17.26
C THR A 197 -10.09 -0.98 16.57
N GLN A 198 -8.92 -1.07 15.91
CA GLN A 198 -8.46 -2.31 15.30
C GLN A 198 -8.21 -3.41 16.33
N LEU A 199 -7.64 -3.07 17.49
CA LEU A 199 -7.39 -4.02 18.56
C LEU A 199 -8.70 -4.59 19.15
N ILE A 200 -9.71 -3.77 19.36
CA ILE A 200 -11.04 -4.22 19.78
C ILE A 200 -11.66 -5.17 18.74
N ALA A 201 -11.55 -4.81 17.45
CA ALA A 201 -12.03 -5.68 16.36
C ALA A 201 -11.28 -7.02 16.35
N ALA A 202 -9.96 -7.02 16.52
CA ALA A 202 -9.16 -8.23 16.61
C ALA A 202 -9.56 -9.12 17.81
N LEU A 203 -9.86 -8.52 18.97
CA LEU A 203 -10.37 -9.25 20.14
C LEU A 203 -11.76 -9.87 19.87
N ARG A 204 -12.63 -9.19 19.12
CA ARG A 204 -13.93 -9.75 18.70
C ARG A 204 -13.77 -10.96 17.80
N ILE A 205 -12.83 -10.93 16.86
CA ILE A 205 -12.51 -12.05 15.96
C ILE A 205 -12.06 -13.28 16.78
N VAL A 206 -11.13 -13.07 17.74
CA VAL A 206 -10.68 -14.15 18.65
C VAL A 206 -11.83 -14.64 19.53
N GLN A 207 -12.72 -13.75 19.97
CA GLN A 207 -13.88 -14.11 20.79
C GLN A 207 -14.88 -14.95 20.01
N ALA A 208 -15.12 -14.64 18.73
CA ALA A 208 -15.97 -15.42 17.84
C ALA A 208 -15.44 -16.83 17.58
N GLY A 209 -14.12 -17.02 17.69
CA GLY A 209 -13.49 -18.32 17.48
C GLY A 209 -12.96 -18.56 16.06
N ASP A 210 -13.03 -17.57 15.19
CA ASP A 210 -12.54 -17.65 13.80
C ASP A 210 -11.02 -18.00 13.78
N VAL A 211 -10.27 -17.46 14.75
CA VAL A 211 -8.84 -17.74 14.90
C VAL A 211 -8.43 -17.69 16.38
N SER A 212 -7.42 -18.45 16.76
CA SER A 212 -6.83 -18.33 18.09
C SER A 212 -5.91 -17.11 18.18
N ALA A 213 -5.76 -16.50 19.36
CA ALA A 213 -4.85 -15.37 19.58
C ALA A 213 -3.42 -15.66 19.12
N LYS A 214 -2.95 -16.91 19.28
CA LYS A 214 -1.62 -17.36 18.87
C LYS A 214 -1.47 -17.40 17.33
N ASN A 215 -2.51 -17.79 16.63
CA ASN A 215 -2.52 -17.95 15.17
C ASN A 215 -2.94 -16.69 14.43
N MET A 216 -3.40 -15.65 15.14
CA MET A 216 -3.71 -14.34 14.55
C MET A 216 -2.40 -13.61 14.23
N LEU A 217 -1.78 -14.04 13.13
CA LEU A 217 -0.54 -13.47 12.61
C LEU A 217 -0.84 -12.52 11.43
N GLY A 218 0.04 -11.56 11.23
CA GLY A 218 -0.13 -10.60 10.16
C GLY A 218 1.07 -9.69 9.97
N SER A 219 0.84 -8.55 9.31
CA SER A 219 1.83 -7.50 9.16
C SER A 219 2.12 -6.81 10.50
N TRP A 220 3.21 -6.06 10.56
CA TRP A 220 3.55 -5.24 11.73
C TRP A 220 2.48 -4.18 12.07
N ALA A 221 1.66 -3.77 11.09
CA ALA A 221 0.59 -2.79 11.25
C ALA A 221 -0.80 -3.42 11.48
N GLY A 222 -0.88 -4.73 11.61
CA GLY A 222 -2.12 -5.43 11.95
C GLY A 222 -2.97 -5.90 10.77
N ALA A 223 -2.49 -5.81 9.54
CA ALA A 223 -3.13 -6.42 8.37
C ALA A 223 -2.92 -7.95 8.39
N MET A 224 -3.97 -8.73 8.06
CA MET A 224 -4.06 -10.14 8.37
C MET A 224 -4.34 -11.01 7.15
N GLY A 225 -3.79 -12.22 7.17
CA GLY A 225 -4.14 -13.29 6.24
C GLY A 225 -3.67 -13.07 4.81
N HIS A 226 -4.22 -13.85 3.89
CA HIS A 226 -3.86 -13.86 2.48
C HIS A 226 -4.09 -12.54 1.74
N THR A 227 -5.13 -11.81 2.11
CA THR A 227 -5.56 -10.57 1.46
C THR A 227 -5.41 -9.34 2.34
N GLN A 228 -4.64 -9.47 3.43
CA GLN A 228 -4.18 -8.40 4.33
C GLN A 228 -5.31 -7.50 4.85
N PHE A 229 -6.41 -8.11 5.28
CA PHE A 229 -7.51 -7.38 5.91
C PHE A 229 -7.10 -6.77 7.25
N MET A 230 -7.49 -5.52 7.46
CA MET A 230 -7.52 -4.95 8.80
C MET A 230 -8.64 -5.60 9.62
N PRO A 231 -8.51 -5.69 10.98
CA PRO A 231 -9.53 -6.33 11.82
C PRO A 231 -10.95 -5.80 11.63
N THR A 232 -11.14 -4.49 11.43
CA THR A 232 -12.46 -3.92 11.13
C THR A 232 -12.98 -4.38 9.78
N SER A 233 -12.15 -4.35 8.74
CA SER A 233 -12.52 -4.85 7.40
C SER A 233 -12.88 -6.33 7.43
N TYR A 234 -12.17 -7.11 8.26
CA TYR A 234 -12.51 -8.51 8.47
C TYR A 234 -13.92 -8.68 9.07
N LEU A 235 -14.23 -7.94 10.13
CA LEU A 235 -15.56 -8.03 10.76
C LEU A 235 -16.69 -7.66 9.79
N ASP A 236 -16.45 -6.69 8.91
CA ASP A 236 -17.44 -6.16 7.99
C ASP A 236 -17.61 -7.03 6.72
N HIS A 237 -16.54 -7.68 6.25
CA HIS A 237 -16.51 -8.27 4.91
C HIS A 237 -16.07 -9.73 4.82
N ALA A 238 -15.43 -10.29 5.89
CA ALA A 238 -14.98 -11.67 5.85
C ALA A 238 -16.16 -12.64 5.79
N VAL A 239 -16.03 -13.68 4.99
CA VAL A 239 -17.04 -14.71 4.75
C VAL A 239 -16.46 -16.10 4.99
N ASP A 240 -17.29 -17.00 5.46
CA ASP A 240 -17.09 -18.45 5.52
C ASP A 240 -17.63 -19.02 4.20
N PHE A 241 -16.76 -19.19 3.23
CA PHE A 241 -17.17 -19.57 1.87
C PHE A 241 -17.13 -21.08 1.65
N ASP A 242 -16.28 -21.79 2.38
CA ASP A 242 -16.22 -23.25 2.33
C ASP A 242 -17.23 -23.93 3.25
N GLY A 243 -17.86 -23.17 4.18
CA GLY A 243 -18.94 -23.61 5.04
C GLY A 243 -18.48 -24.44 6.23
N ASP A 244 -17.22 -24.30 6.67
CA ASP A 244 -16.65 -25.03 7.82
C ASP A 244 -17.04 -24.42 9.17
N GLY A 245 -17.74 -23.29 9.19
CA GLY A 245 -18.20 -22.53 10.37
C GLY A 245 -17.18 -21.51 10.86
N ARG A 246 -16.16 -21.17 10.07
CA ARG A 246 -15.13 -20.16 10.36
C ARG A 246 -14.89 -19.28 9.15
N ARG A 247 -14.43 -18.08 9.39
CA ARG A 247 -13.97 -17.16 8.34
C ARG A 247 -12.45 -17.14 8.32
N ASP A 248 -11.84 -18.28 7.89
CA ASP A 248 -10.39 -18.49 8.02
C ASP A 248 -9.59 -17.87 6.87
N ILE A 249 -9.04 -16.69 7.11
CA ILE A 249 -8.16 -16.01 6.15
C ILE A 249 -6.66 -16.31 6.37
N TRP A 250 -6.30 -17.13 7.37
CA TRP A 250 -4.90 -17.37 7.80
C TRP A 250 -4.34 -18.72 7.40
N SER A 251 -5.19 -19.73 7.18
CA SER A 251 -4.77 -21.10 6.83
C SER A 251 -4.05 -21.17 5.48
N ASP A 252 -3.56 -22.35 5.13
CA ASP A 252 -2.92 -22.55 3.82
C ASP A 252 -3.93 -22.63 2.68
N ASP A 253 -5.20 -22.91 2.96
CA ASP A 253 -6.30 -22.78 2.00
C ASP A 253 -6.74 -21.32 1.92
N PRO A 254 -6.63 -20.66 0.74
CA PRO A 254 -6.98 -19.27 0.58
C PRO A 254 -8.47 -19.03 0.33
N THR A 255 -9.33 -20.04 0.36
CA THR A 255 -10.73 -19.98 -0.11
C THR A 255 -11.49 -18.84 0.52
N ASP A 256 -11.57 -18.77 1.84
CA ASP A 256 -12.29 -17.71 2.55
C ASP A 256 -11.66 -16.34 2.35
N ALA A 257 -10.34 -16.26 2.30
CA ALA A 257 -9.64 -15.00 2.09
C ALA A 257 -9.93 -14.41 0.69
N LEU A 258 -9.94 -15.25 -0.35
CA LEU A 258 -10.25 -14.83 -1.71
C LEU A 258 -11.72 -14.43 -1.84
N ALA A 259 -12.63 -15.21 -1.25
CA ALA A 259 -14.05 -14.88 -1.20
C ALA A 259 -14.33 -13.60 -0.41
N SER A 260 -13.62 -13.39 0.70
CA SER A 260 -13.70 -12.16 1.50
C SER A 260 -13.25 -10.93 0.72
N ALA A 261 -12.16 -11.03 -0.07
CA ALA A 261 -11.72 -9.94 -0.94
C ALA A 261 -12.75 -9.63 -2.03
N ALA A 262 -13.35 -10.64 -2.64
CA ALA A 262 -14.43 -10.47 -3.61
C ALA A 262 -15.68 -9.84 -2.96
N SER A 263 -16.09 -10.32 -1.78
CA SER A 263 -17.19 -9.75 -0.97
C SER A 263 -16.94 -8.27 -0.67
N TYR A 264 -15.70 -7.91 -0.31
CA TYR A 264 -15.31 -6.52 -0.07
C TYR A 264 -15.56 -5.65 -1.32
N LEU A 265 -15.02 -6.05 -2.47
CA LEU A 265 -15.17 -5.29 -3.72
C LEU A 265 -16.64 -5.20 -4.16
N ALA A 266 -17.38 -6.30 -4.09
CA ALA A 266 -18.81 -6.33 -4.44
C ALA A 266 -19.62 -5.35 -3.58
N ARG A 267 -19.39 -5.33 -2.26
CA ARG A 267 -20.08 -4.41 -1.33
C ARG A 267 -19.68 -2.96 -1.52
N HIS A 268 -18.50 -2.69 -2.09
CA HIS A 268 -18.06 -1.34 -2.47
C HIS A 268 -18.53 -0.95 -3.88
N GLY A 269 -19.35 -1.76 -4.54
CA GLY A 269 -20.01 -1.41 -5.79
C GLY A 269 -19.25 -1.81 -7.05
N TRP A 270 -18.44 -2.88 -6.98
CA TRP A 270 -17.80 -3.44 -8.15
C TRP A 270 -18.79 -3.73 -9.27
N LYS A 271 -18.48 -3.29 -10.47
CA LYS A 271 -19.32 -3.48 -11.66
C LYS A 271 -18.64 -4.47 -12.58
N LYS A 272 -19.16 -5.71 -12.64
CA LYS A 272 -18.63 -6.75 -13.50
C LYS A 272 -18.63 -6.29 -14.96
N GLY A 273 -17.49 -6.48 -15.64
CA GLY A 273 -17.31 -6.10 -17.04
C GLY A 273 -17.02 -4.62 -17.28
N GLN A 274 -17.11 -3.72 -16.27
CA GLN A 274 -16.61 -2.37 -16.38
C GLN A 274 -15.10 -2.39 -16.13
N PRO A 275 -14.23 -1.82 -16.99
CA PRO A 275 -12.82 -1.72 -16.71
C PRO A 275 -12.58 -0.82 -15.48
N TRP A 276 -11.52 -1.07 -14.72
CA TRP A 276 -11.03 -0.14 -13.70
C TRP A 276 -10.44 1.13 -14.34
N GLY A 277 -9.76 0.94 -15.48
CA GLY A 277 -9.13 1.98 -16.27
C GLY A 277 -8.66 1.46 -17.63
N VAL A 278 -8.48 2.36 -18.57
CA VAL A 278 -8.01 2.07 -19.94
C VAL A 278 -6.90 3.05 -20.27
N GLU A 279 -5.77 2.56 -20.82
CA GLU A 279 -4.71 3.43 -21.34
C GLU A 279 -5.19 4.18 -22.57
N VAL A 280 -5.04 5.52 -22.57
CA VAL A 280 -5.49 6.40 -23.64
C VAL A 280 -4.36 7.27 -24.19
N ARG A 281 -4.59 7.84 -25.37
CA ARG A 281 -3.79 8.90 -25.97
C ARG A 281 -4.53 10.22 -25.82
N LEU A 282 -3.82 11.23 -25.37
CA LEU A 282 -4.31 12.60 -25.32
C LEU A 282 -4.04 13.31 -26.67
N PRO A 283 -4.91 14.20 -27.14
CA PRO A 283 -4.64 15.00 -28.32
C PRO A 283 -3.55 16.05 -28.06
N GLU A 284 -2.96 16.58 -29.11
CA GLU A 284 -2.17 17.79 -29.01
C GLU A 284 -3.04 18.95 -28.50
N GLY A 285 -2.51 19.78 -27.59
CA GLY A 285 -3.27 20.87 -26.95
C GLY A 285 -4.33 20.41 -25.95
N PHE A 286 -4.22 19.19 -25.42
CA PHE A 286 -5.13 18.70 -24.37
C PHE A 286 -5.22 19.68 -23.19
N ASP A 287 -6.45 19.98 -22.77
CA ASP A 287 -6.69 20.79 -21.58
C ASP A 287 -6.43 20.00 -20.29
N TYR A 288 -5.23 20.12 -19.75
CA TYR A 288 -4.81 19.45 -18.52
C TYR A 288 -5.62 19.83 -17.28
N ALA A 289 -6.36 20.97 -17.30
CA ALA A 289 -7.26 21.33 -16.21
C ALA A 289 -8.44 20.36 -16.07
N THR A 290 -8.76 19.62 -17.13
CA THR A 290 -9.79 18.56 -17.14
C THR A 290 -9.28 17.20 -16.67
N ALA A 291 -7.95 17.00 -16.54
CA ALA A 291 -7.37 15.77 -16.02
C ALA A 291 -7.44 15.74 -14.48
N LYS A 292 -8.62 15.46 -13.94
CA LYS A 292 -8.91 15.36 -12.52
C LYS A 292 -10.09 14.43 -12.27
N ARG A 293 -10.13 13.81 -11.10
CA ARG A 293 -11.11 12.75 -10.78
C ARG A 293 -12.56 13.21 -10.70
N ASP A 294 -12.78 14.48 -10.36
CA ASP A 294 -14.11 15.09 -10.27
C ASP A 294 -14.63 15.65 -11.61
N TYR A 295 -13.83 15.54 -12.68
CA TYR A 295 -14.23 15.93 -14.02
C TYR A 295 -14.47 14.70 -14.87
N THR A 296 -15.72 14.25 -14.92
CA THR A 296 -16.13 13.02 -15.59
C THR A 296 -16.96 13.32 -16.82
N LEU A 297 -16.72 12.56 -17.87
CA LEU A 297 -17.47 12.54 -19.12
C LEU A 297 -17.66 11.11 -19.57
N LEU A 298 -18.60 10.85 -20.49
CA LEU A 298 -18.66 9.58 -21.19
C LEU A 298 -17.42 9.40 -22.09
N PRO A 299 -16.94 8.15 -22.30
CA PRO A 299 -15.86 7.89 -23.25
C PRO A 299 -16.09 8.47 -24.64
N SER A 300 -17.33 8.45 -25.16
CA SER A 300 -17.71 9.11 -26.41
C SER A 300 -17.50 10.63 -26.39
N GLU A 301 -17.78 11.30 -25.27
CA GLU A 301 -17.55 12.74 -25.10
C GLU A 301 -16.04 13.04 -24.99
N TRP A 302 -15.25 12.16 -24.35
CA TRP A 302 -13.80 12.24 -24.35
C TRP A 302 -13.23 12.05 -25.75
N ALA A 303 -13.79 11.10 -26.53
CA ALA A 303 -13.40 10.88 -27.93
C ALA A 303 -13.68 12.09 -28.82
N ALA A 304 -14.81 12.78 -28.61
CA ALA A 304 -15.13 14.04 -29.30
C ALA A 304 -14.11 15.16 -29.00
N ARG A 305 -13.37 15.05 -27.89
CA ARG A 305 -12.25 15.94 -27.52
C ARG A 305 -10.88 15.40 -27.92
N GLY A 306 -10.85 14.31 -28.72
CA GLY A 306 -9.63 13.70 -29.23
C GLY A 306 -8.94 12.70 -28.30
N VAL A 307 -9.51 12.38 -27.12
CA VAL A 307 -8.99 11.34 -26.24
C VAL A 307 -9.45 9.98 -26.74
N VAL A 308 -8.52 9.13 -27.14
CA VAL A 308 -8.80 7.82 -27.76
C VAL A 308 -7.96 6.71 -27.13
N GLY A 309 -8.39 5.47 -27.30
CA GLY A 309 -7.60 4.30 -26.91
C GLY A 309 -6.26 4.22 -27.62
N ARG A 310 -5.37 3.36 -27.15
CA ARG A 310 -4.03 3.17 -27.77
C ARG A 310 -4.08 2.72 -29.22
N ASP A 311 -5.15 2.03 -29.61
CA ASP A 311 -5.42 1.62 -31.00
C ASP A 311 -5.96 2.76 -31.90
N GLY A 312 -6.14 3.96 -31.35
CA GLY A 312 -6.67 5.13 -32.05
C GLY A 312 -8.19 5.16 -32.17
N LYS A 313 -8.90 4.23 -31.56
CA LYS A 313 -10.36 4.18 -31.55
C LYS A 313 -10.94 4.79 -30.29
N PRO A 314 -12.19 5.27 -30.32
CA PRO A 314 -12.91 5.63 -29.10
C PRO A 314 -12.95 4.45 -28.12
N VAL A 315 -12.75 4.76 -26.84
CA VAL A 315 -13.00 3.79 -25.76
C VAL A 315 -14.51 3.55 -25.69
N PRO A 316 -14.98 2.30 -25.56
CA PRO A 316 -16.43 2.03 -25.41
C PRO A 316 -17.01 2.71 -24.17
N ASP A 317 -18.31 3.08 -24.23
CA ASP A 317 -19.01 3.71 -23.11
C ASP A 317 -19.30 2.68 -22.01
N HIS A 318 -18.43 2.66 -21.00
CA HIS A 318 -18.55 1.84 -19.77
C HIS A 318 -19.15 2.64 -18.59
N GLY A 319 -19.64 3.84 -18.80
CA GLY A 319 -20.08 4.80 -17.82
C GLY A 319 -19.20 6.04 -17.79
N GLN A 320 -19.45 6.93 -16.83
CA GLN A 320 -18.65 8.16 -16.64
C GLN A 320 -17.18 7.80 -16.33
N ALA A 321 -16.28 8.55 -16.92
CA ALA A 321 -14.85 8.33 -16.79
C ALA A 321 -14.09 9.65 -16.60
N ALA A 322 -13.03 9.63 -15.82
CA ALA A 322 -12.09 10.73 -15.63
C ALA A 322 -10.73 10.41 -16.26
N ILE A 323 -9.95 11.43 -16.57
CA ILE A 323 -8.57 11.26 -17.02
C ILE A 323 -7.63 11.41 -15.84
N LEU A 324 -6.79 10.40 -15.62
CA LEU A 324 -5.75 10.35 -14.58
C LEU A 324 -4.36 10.33 -15.23
N LEU A 325 -3.48 11.18 -14.75
CA LEU A 325 -2.09 11.32 -15.21
C LEU A 325 -1.13 11.04 -14.05
N PRO A 326 -0.85 9.78 -13.72
CA PRO A 326 -0.11 9.40 -12.51
C PRO A 326 1.36 9.82 -12.52
N ALA A 327 1.89 10.19 -13.69
CA ALA A 327 3.26 10.70 -13.88
C ALA A 327 3.28 11.93 -14.81
N GLY A 328 2.22 12.74 -14.78
CA GLY A 328 2.09 13.91 -15.65
C GLY A 328 1.83 13.59 -17.12
N GLY A 329 1.89 14.61 -17.97
CA GLY A 329 1.56 14.50 -19.39
C GLY A 329 2.58 13.71 -20.22
N GLN A 330 3.76 13.42 -19.67
CA GLN A 330 4.78 12.61 -20.34
C GLN A 330 4.71 11.12 -19.99
N GLY A 331 3.82 10.76 -19.04
CA GLY A 331 3.62 9.40 -18.60
C GLY A 331 2.43 8.71 -19.27
N VAL A 332 2.04 7.58 -18.70
CA VAL A 332 0.81 6.87 -19.07
C VAL A 332 -0.40 7.74 -18.70
N ALA A 333 -1.31 7.93 -19.64
CA ALA A 333 -2.62 8.54 -19.41
C ALA A 333 -3.68 7.43 -19.28
N LEU A 334 -4.49 7.50 -18.26
CA LEU A 334 -5.55 6.52 -17.97
C LEU A 334 -6.92 7.18 -17.99
N MET A 335 -7.86 6.57 -18.68
CA MET A 335 -9.29 6.84 -18.52
C MET A 335 -9.79 5.89 -17.44
N ILE A 336 -10.13 6.41 -16.25
CA ILE A 336 -10.52 5.63 -15.08
C ILE A 336 -12.03 5.64 -14.88
N PHE A 337 -12.58 4.53 -14.41
CA PHE A 337 -14.01 4.27 -14.20
C PHE A 337 -14.33 4.02 -12.73
N ASP A 338 -15.59 3.73 -12.40
CA ASP A 338 -16.02 3.52 -11.02
C ASP A 338 -15.24 2.40 -10.31
N ASN A 339 -14.88 1.33 -11.02
CA ASN A 339 -14.09 0.24 -10.44
C ASN A 339 -12.70 0.67 -9.96
N PHE A 340 -12.15 1.78 -10.47
CA PHE A 340 -10.96 2.41 -9.89
C PHE A 340 -11.20 2.78 -8.43
N SER A 341 -12.31 3.46 -8.15
CA SER A 341 -12.67 3.89 -6.79
C SER A 341 -12.99 2.71 -5.87
N VAL A 342 -13.49 1.61 -6.43
CA VAL A 342 -13.71 0.38 -5.66
C VAL A 342 -12.39 -0.24 -5.19
N ILE A 343 -11.38 -0.30 -6.06
CA ILE A 343 -10.03 -0.75 -5.66
C ILE A 343 -9.41 0.27 -4.69
N GLU A 344 -9.62 1.57 -4.90
CA GLU A 344 -9.15 2.63 -4.01
C GLU A 344 -9.70 2.49 -2.58
N ALA A 345 -10.92 2.01 -2.41
CA ALA A 345 -11.48 1.72 -1.09
C ALA A 345 -10.67 0.65 -0.33
N TYR A 346 -10.06 -0.30 -1.04
CA TYR A 346 -9.17 -1.30 -0.45
C TYR A 346 -7.85 -0.67 0.02
N ASN A 347 -7.25 0.17 -0.83
CA ASN A 347 -6.06 0.96 -0.51
C ASN A 347 -6.02 2.23 -1.35
N GLY A 348 -6.03 3.40 -0.70
CA GLY A 348 -6.16 4.72 -1.32
C GLY A 348 -4.94 5.24 -2.08
N ALA A 349 -3.91 4.44 -2.32
CA ALA A 349 -2.74 4.86 -3.10
C ALA A 349 -2.94 4.58 -4.59
N ASP A 350 -2.83 5.59 -5.46
CA ASP A 350 -2.95 5.44 -6.92
C ASP A 350 -2.06 4.35 -7.48
N ALA A 351 -0.83 4.27 -6.99
CA ALA A 351 0.12 3.24 -7.42
C ALA A 351 -0.39 1.83 -7.12
N TYR A 352 -1.06 1.64 -5.96
CA TYR A 352 -1.69 0.37 -5.61
C TYR A 352 -2.86 0.07 -6.54
N VAL A 353 -3.77 1.02 -6.72
CA VAL A 353 -4.96 0.84 -7.58
C VAL A 353 -4.55 0.47 -9.01
N ILE A 354 -3.60 1.22 -9.57
CA ILE A 354 -3.06 0.96 -10.92
C ILE A 354 -2.31 -0.39 -10.94
N GLY A 355 -1.59 -0.72 -9.86
CA GLY A 355 -0.90 -2.01 -9.72
C GLY A 355 -1.87 -3.19 -9.75
N ILE A 356 -2.96 -3.14 -8.96
CA ILE A 356 -4.01 -4.16 -8.95
C ILE A 356 -4.68 -4.25 -10.32
N GLY A 357 -5.16 -3.11 -10.85
CA GLY A 357 -5.88 -3.08 -12.12
C GLY A 357 -5.01 -3.59 -13.26
N HIS A 358 -3.78 -3.06 -13.38
CA HIS A 358 -2.88 -3.50 -14.45
C HIS A 358 -2.44 -4.97 -14.29
N LEU A 359 -2.18 -5.44 -13.06
CA LEU A 359 -1.89 -6.86 -12.83
C LEU A 359 -3.10 -7.73 -13.23
N SER A 360 -4.32 -7.33 -12.91
CA SER A 360 -5.52 -8.08 -13.32
C SER A 360 -5.65 -8.17 -14.84
N ASP A 361 -5.39 -7.07 -15.56
CA ASP A 361 -5.38 -7.06 -17.03
C ASP A 361 -4.31 -8.03 -17.58
N ARG A 362 -3.10 -8.00 -17.00
CA ARG A 362 -2.01 -8.89 -17.42
C ARG A 362 -2.33 -10.37 -17.13
N LEU A 363 -3.01 -10.67 -16.03
CA LEU A 363 -3.49 -12.02 -15.70
C LEU A 363 -4.54 -12.50 -16.72
N ALA A 364 -5.42 -11.62 -17.15
CA ALA A 364 -6.41 -11.88 -18.22
C ALA A 364 -5.80 -12.02 -19.63
N GLY A 365 -4.50 -11.76 -19.77
CA GLY A 365 -3.80 -11.87 -21.07
C GLY A 365 -3.57 -10.53 -21.78
N GLY A 366 -3.93 -9.42 -21.14
CA GLY A 366 -3.70 -8.06 -21.64
C GLY A 366 -2.21 -7.72 -21.80
N ALA A 367 -1.93 -6.74 -22.65
CA ALA A 367 -0.57 -6.24 -22.89
C ALA A 367 -0.08 -5.33 -21.76
N PRO A 368 1.23 -5.13 -21.61
CA PRO A 368 1.79 -4.05 -20.78
C PRO A 368 1.32 -2.68 -21.28
N PHE A 369 1.45 -1.64 -20.43
CA PHE A 369 1.29 -0.27 -20.87
C PHE A 369 2.21 0.03 -22.05
N GLN A 370 1.68 0.75 -23.03
CA GLN A 370 2.38 1.06 -24.27
C GLN A 370 3.09 2.42 -24.23
N SER A 371 2.59 3.36 -23.42
CA SER A 371 3.25 4.65 -23.22
C SER A 371 4.47 4.48 -22.31
N ASN A 372 5.48 5.32 -22.55
CA ASN A 372 6.66 5.35 -21.71
C ASN A 372 6.39 6.09 -20.39
N TRP A 373 7.14 5.73 -19.36
CA TRP A 373 7.23 6.47 -18.12
C TRP A 373 8.39 7.46 -18.17
N PRO A 374 8.33 8.61 -17.49
CA PRO A 374 9.43 9.56 -17.42
C PRO A 374 10.54 9.07 -16.48
N ARG A 375 11.22 7.98 -16.86
CA ARG A 375 12.21 7.27 -16.03
C ARG A 375 13.48 8.08 -15.73
N GLY A 376 13.69 9.22 -16.40
CA GLY A 376 14.74 10.19 -16.08
C GLY A 376 14.41 11.07 -14.87
N GLU A 377 13.14 11.13 -14.47
CA GLU A 377 12.69 11.88 -13.29
C GLU A 377 12.73 10.98 -12.05
N ARG A 378 13.15 11.55 -10.91
CA ARG A 378 13.04 10.90 -9.61
C ARG A 378 11.90 11.48 -8.80
N ALA A 379 11.39 10.72 -7.86
CA ALA A 379 10.43 11.26 -6.90
C ALA A 379 11.08 12.33 -6.01
N LEU A 380 10.31 13.37 -5.69
CA LEU A 380 10.69 14.34 -4.66
C LEU A 380 10.57 13.71 -3.28
N SER A 381 11.60 13.91 -2.45
CA SER A 381 11.55 13.59 -1.02
C SER A 381 10.51 14.46 -0.31
N PHE A 382 10.16 14.10 0.92
CA PHE A 382 9.23 14.89 1.74
C PHE A 382 9.74 16.34 1.95
N THR A 383 11.03 16.49 2.19
CA THR A 383 11.68 17.81 2.35
C THR A 383 11.63 18.61 1.06
N GLU A 384 11.90 17.98 -0.09
CA GLU A 384 11.83 18.62 -1.39
C GLU A 384 10.41 19.01 -1.79
N LYS A 385 9.40 18.23 -1.41
CA LYS A 385 8.00 18.61 -1.59
C LYS A 385 7.64 19.87 -0.80
N LYS A 386 8.12 19.99 0.44
CA LYS A 386 7.97 21.23 1.21
C LYS A 386 8.71 22.40 0.59
N GLU A 387 9.94 22.18 0.14
CA GLU A 387 10.71 23.20 -0.57
C GLU A 387 9.97 23.69 -1.82
N LEU A 388 9.45 22.76 -2.61
CA LEU A 388 8.64 23.07 -3.80
C LEU A 388 7.42 23.92 -3.44
N GLN A 389 6.65 23.54 -2.41
CA GLN A 389 5.49 24.29 -1.94
C GLN A 389 5.87 25.71 -1.49
N THR A 390 6.98 25.84 -0.74
CA THR A 390 7.49 27.15 -0.30
C THR A 390 7.83 28.02 -1.51
N ARG A 391 8.65 27.52 -2.43
CA ARG A 391 9.12 28.27 -3.59
C ARG A 391 7.99 28.67 -4.55
N LEU A 392 7.01 27.77 -4.76
CA LEU A 392 5.82 28.10 -5.54
C LEU A 392 5.04 29.25 -4.89
N THR A 393 4.83 29.19 -3.58
CA THR A 393 4.11 30.22 -2.83
C THR A 393 4.85 31.56 -2.89
N ASP A 394 6.17 31.57 -2.70
CA ASP A 394 7.03 32.76 -2.79
C ASP A 394 7.02 33.38 -4.21
N ALA A 395 6.90 32.53 -5.25
CA ALA A 395 6.76 32.94 -6.64
C ALA A 395 5.32 33.41 -7.00
N GLY A 396 4.38 33.47 -6.06
CA GLY A 396 3.02 33.92 -6.25
C GLY A 396 2.01 32.81 -6.62
N PHE A 397 2.42 31.53 -6.60
CA PHE A 397 1.56 30.38 -6.87
C PHE A 397 1.22 29.67 -5.55
N ASP A 398 0.23 30.19 -4.83
CA ASP A 398 -0.13 29.76 -3.48
C ASP A 398 -0.59 28.28 -3.41
N THR A 399 0.16 27.46 -2.69
CA THR A 399 -0.13 26.02 -2.46
C THR A 399 -1.12 25.78 -1.31
N LYS A 400 -1.60 26.83 -0.64
CA LYS A 400 -2.52 26.78 0.52
C LYS A 400 -1.98 26.00 1.72
N GLY A 401 -0.68 25.80 1.79
CA GLY A 401 0.02 25.14 2.90
C GLY A 401 1.32 24.45 2.48
N ILE A 402 2.23 24.29 3.44
CA ILE A 402 3.54 23.64 3.25
C ILE A 402 3.57 22.36 4.09
N ASP A 403 2.85 21.35 3.63
CA ASP A 403 2.67 20.08 4.35
C ASP A 403 3.50 18.91 3.79
N GLY A 404 4.20 19.11 2.65
CA GLY A 404 4.98 18.09 1.97
C GLY A 404 4.14 17.04 1.23
N ARG A 405 2.82 17.31 1.03
CA ARG A 405 1.90 16.44 0.30
C ARG A 405 1.56 17.02 -1.06
N THR A 406 1.49 16.18 -2.06
CA THR A 406 1.03 16.58 -3.40
C THR A 406 -0.49 16.38 -3.47
N GLY A 407 -1.22 17.34 -2.95
CA GLY A 407 -2.68 17.39 -3.04
C GLY A 407 -3.17 18.34 -4.12
N PRO A 408 -4.51 18.51 -4.31
CA PRO A 408 -5.10 19.35 -5.35
C PRO A 408 -4.56 20.77 -5.38
N ASN A 409 -4.31 21.38 -4.22
CA ASN A 409 -3.78 22.75 -4.12
C ASN A 409 -2.36 22.84 -4.68
N THR A 410 -1.48 21.89 -4.32
CA THR A 410 -0.11 21.82 -4.85
C THR A 410 -0.13 21.56 -6.36
N ILE A 411 -0.97 20.64 -6.84
CA ILE A 411 -1.13 20.34 -8.26
C ILE A 411 -1.56 21.59 -9.04
N ASN A 412 -2.54 22.34 -8.53
CA ASN A 412 -3.02 23.57 -9.15
C ASN A 412 -1.94 24.67 -9.17
N ALA A 413 -1.17 24.83 -8.10
CA ALA A 413 -0.05 25.78 -8.04
C ALA A 413 1.07 25.41 -9.04
N VAL A 414 1.43 24.11 -9.12
CA VAL A 414 2.38 23.61 -10.13
C VAL A 414 1.87 23.90 -11.53
N ARG A 415 0.61 23.61 -11.83
CA ARG A 415 0.00 23.88 -13.14
C ARG A 415 0.01 25.36 -13.50
N ALA A 416 -0.33 26.24 -12.57
CA ALA A 416 -0.29 27.68 -12.77
C ALA A 416 1.13 28.18 -13.06
N TYR A 417 2.12 27.68 -12.32
CA TYR A 417 3.54 27.96 -12.58
C TYR A 417 3.98 27.46 -13.97
N GLN A 418 3.63 26.22 -14.31
CA GLN A 418 3.96 25.65 -15.63
C GLN A 418 3.39 26.49 -16.76
N LEU A 419 2.12 26.93 -16.65
CA LEU A 419 1.48 27.85 -17.62
C LEU A 419 2.25 29.16 -17.74
N ALA A 420 2.61 29.79 -16.63
CA ALA A 420 3.35 31.06 -16.62
C ALA A 420 4.75 30.92 -17.25
N GLN A 421 5.33 29.73 -17.21
CA GLN A 421 6.66 29.43 -17.79
C GLN A 421 6.58 28.83 -19.21
N GLY A 422 5.40 28.74 -19.83
CA GLY A 422 5.23 28.12 -21.15
C GLY A 422 5.54 26.63 -21.19
N LEU A 423 5.42 25.93 -20.04
CA LEU A 423 5.58 24.49 -19.91
C LEU A 423 4.23 23.77 -20.08
N VAL A 424 4.29 22.46 -20.32
CA VAL A 424 3.07 21.63 -20.29
C VAL A 424 2.43 21.70 -18.91
N PRO A 425 1.17 22.19 -18.78
CA PRO A 425 0.56 22.48 -17.49
C PRO A 425 -0.12 21.24 -16.88
N ASP A 426 0.60 20.12 -16.78
CA ASP A 426 0.09 18.84 -16.29
C ASP A 426 -0.07 18.78 -14.76
N GLY A 427 0.53 19.73 -14.05
CA GLY A 427 0.48 19.79 -12.59
C GLY A 427 1.36 18.78 -11.87
N TYR A 428 2.22 18.05 -12.60
CA TYR A 428 3.07 17.02 -12.00
C TYR A 428 4.37 17.63 -11.42
N PRO A 429 4.61 17.46 -10.11
CA PRO A 429 5.79 18.02 -9.45
C PRO A 429 7.02 17.15 -9.69
N THR A 430 7.94 17.59 -10.55
CA THR A 430 9.19 16.90 -10.87
C THR A 430 10.38 17.50 -10.12
N ALA A 431 11.47 16.73 -10.03
CA ALA A 431 12.75 17.24 -9.55
C ALA A 431 13.27 18.34 -10.48
N THR A 432 13.13 18.19 -11.79
CA THR A 432 13.47 19.18 -12.79
C THR A 432 12.68 20.50 -12.59
N LEU A 433 11.41 20.44 -12.21
CA LEU A 433 10.62 21.63 -11.89
C LEU A 433 11.15 22.34 -10.63
N LEU A 434 11.50 21.59 -9.59
CA LEU A 434 12.11 22.16 -8.38
C LEU A 434 13.42 22.86 -8.67
N GLU A 435 14.29 22.28 -9.51
CA GLU A 435 15.56 22.90 -9.93
C GLU A 435 15.35 24.25 -10.65
N ARG A 436 14.28 24.38 -11.44
CA ARG A 436 13.93 25.65 -12.11
C ARG A 436 13.46 26.73 -11.13
N LEU A 437 12.93 26.35 -9.98
CA LEU A 437 12.47 27.25 -8.93
C LEU A 437 13.60 27.63 -7.94
N ARG A 438 14.72 26.93 -7.94
CA ARG A 438 15.92 27.24 -7.15
C ARG A 438 16.70 28.41 -7.74
#